data_9b314ffd94a0a5bfd999be747aab9066
#
_entry.id   9b314ffd94a0a5bfd999be747aab9066
#
_cell.length_a   1.000
_cell.length_b   1.000
_cell.length_c   1.000
_cell.angle_alpha   90.00
_cell.angle_beta   90.00
_cell.angle_gamma   90.00
#
_symmetry.space_group_name_H-M   'P 1'
#
loop_
_entity.id
_entity.type
_entity.pdbx_description
1 polymer ?
#
loop_
_entity_poly.entity_id
_entity_poly.type
_entity_poly.pdbx_seq_one_letter_code
_entity_poly.pdbx_strand_id
1 'polypeptide(L)'
;MLELRPTCENCNKVLPPESNEAMICSFECTFCKICVEVILGNVCPNCGGGFCPRPVRPATNWKGGDYLGNFPASINIKHRPVDRGTHQAFAASIRQITPEKR
;
A
#
# COMPACT_ATOMS: atom_id res chain seq x y z
N MET A 1 1.41 -3.91 -14.62
CA MET A 1 0.08 -4.00 -13.99
C MET A 1 0.23 -3.92 -12.47
N LEU A 2 -0.70 -3.27 -11.81
CA LEU A 2 -0.71 -3.16 -10.35
C LEU A 2 -0.74 -4.55 -9.69
N GLU A 3 0.23 -4.80 -8.81
CA GLU A 3 0.26 -6.01 -8.00
C GLU A 3 -0.64 -5.85 -6.78
N LEU A 4 -1.62 -6.74 -6.63
CA LEU A 4 -2.50 -6.73 -5.47
C LEU A 4 -1.87 -7.60 -4.38
N ARG A 5 -1.03 -6.99 -3.55
CA ARG A 5 -0.33 -7.70 -2.47
C ARG A 5 -1.31 -8.12 -1.38
N PRO A 6 -1.16 -9.34 -0.84
CA PRO A 6 -2.18 -9.93 0.04
C PRO A 6 -2.21 -9.39 1.46
N THR A 7 -1.13 -8.74 1.92
CA THR A 7 -1.04 -8.28 3.31
C THR A 7 -0.37 -6.92 3.42
N CYS A 8 -0.61 -6.24 4.56
CA CYS A 8 0.13 -5.05 4.95
C CYS A 8 1.59 -5.39 5.22
N GLU A 9 2.53 -4.65 4.64
CA GLU A 9 3.96 -4.91 4.82
C GLU A 9 4.42 -4.71 6.25
N ASN A 10 3.74 -3.89 7.04
CA ASN A 10 4.11 -3.64 8.42
C ASN A 10 3.48 -4.61 9.41
N CYS A 11 2.15 -4.68 9.47
CA CYS A 11 1.44 -5.46 10.48
C CYS A 11 0.95 -6.82 9.98
N ASN A 12 1.14 -7.13 8.72
CA ASN A 12 0.72 -8.37 8.07
C ASN A 12 -0.79 -8.60 8.05
N LYS A 13 -1.58 -7.56 8.28
CA LYS A 13 -3.04 -7.66 8.16
C LYS A 13 -3.41 -8.11 6.75
N VAL A 14 -4.35 -9.05 6.65
CA VAL A 14 -4.85 -9.52 5.35
C VAL A 14 -5.58 -8.39 4.66
N LEU A 15 -5.20 -8.13 3.40
CA LEU A 15 -5.78 -7.10 2.54
C LEU A 15 -6.26 -7.77 1.24
N PRO A 16 -7.47 -8.37 1.26
CA PRO A 16 -7.99 -9.03 0.06
C PRO A 16 -8.19 -8.03 -1.09
N PRO A 17 -8.36 -8.51 -2.33
CA PRO A 17 -8.48 -7.61 -3.50
C PRO A 17 -9.57 -6.55 -3.36
N GLU A 18 -10.66 -6.86 -2.68
CA GLU A 18 -11.78 -5.94 -2.47
C GLU A 18 -11.60 -5.03 -1.26
N SER A 19 -10.46 -5.11 -0.56
CA SER A 19 -10.23 -4.30 0.65
C SER A 19 -10.30 -2.81 0.35
N ASN A 20 -11.02 -2.08 1.20
CA ASN A 20 -11.03 -0.62 1.19
C ASN A 20 -10.02 -0.02 2.18
N GLU A 21 -9.23 -0.87 2.84
CA GLU A 21 -8.20 -0.46 3.80
C GLU A 21 -6.79 -0.50 3.21
N ALA A 22 -6.62 -1.10 2.03
CA ALA A 22 -5.32 -1.18 1.39
C ALA A 22 -4.91 0.17 0.82
N MET A 23 -3.71 0.62 1.17
CA MET A 23 -3.11 1.86 0.68
C MET A 23 -1.81 1.52 -0.05
N ILE A 24 -1.51 2.26 -1.11
CA ILE A 24 -0.30 2.04 -1.91
C ILE A 24 0.45 3.35 -2.16
N CYS A 25 1.77 3.27 -2.23
CA CYS A 25 2.60 4.35 -2.78
C CYS A 25 2.74 4.17 -4.31
N SER A 26 3.48 5.07 -4.97
CA SER A 26 3.64 4.99 -6.43
C SER A 26 4.45 3.77 -6.88
N PHE A 27 5.19 3.13 -5.98
CA PHE A 27 5.92 1.89 -6.24
C PHE A 27 5.16 0.66 -5.76
N GLU A 28 3.87 0.80 -5.45
CA GLU A 28 2.95 -0.26 -5.04
C GLU A 28 3.28 -0.90 -3.69
N CYS A 29 4.13 -0.27 -2.86
CA CYS A 29 4.31 -0.69 -1.48
C CYS A 29 2.97 -0.61 -0.78
N THR A 30 2.53 -1.69 -0.15
CA THR A 30 1.17 -1.86 0.35
C THR A 30 1.13 -1.89 1.87
N PHE A 31 0.29 -1.03 2.44
CA PHE A 31 0.09 -0.95 3.89
C PHE A 31 -1.39 -0.76 4.18
N CYS A 32 -1.83 -1.16 5.37
CA CYS A 32 -3.21 -0.87 5.76
C CYS A 32 -3.35 0.58 6.17
N LYS A 33 -4.57 1.10 6.08
CA LYS A 33 -4.87 2.50 6.36
C LYS A 33 -4.41 2.94 7.75
N ILE A 34 -4.58 2.08 8.76
CA ILE A 34 -4.18 2.38 10.13
C ILE A 34 -2.66 2.55 10.22
N CYS A 35 -1.88 1.65 9.60
CA CYS A 35 -0.42 1.79 9.59
C CYS A 35 0.01 3.07 8.89
N VAL A 36 -0.62 3.42 7.77
CA VAL A 36 -0.30 4.65 7.04
C VAL A 36 -0.56 5.89 7.90
N GLU A 37 -1.69 5.94 8.59
CA GLU A 37 -2.08 7.11 9.38
C GLU A 37 -1.33 7.21 10.70
N VAL A 38 -1.23 6.09 11.44
CA VAL A 38 -0.73 6.10 12.83
C VAL A 38 0.79 5.92 12.90
N ILE A 39 1.35 5.07 12.04
CA ILE A 39 2.77 4.70 12.14
C ILE A 39 3.61 5.44 11.11
N LEU A 40 3.16 5.45 9.85
CA LEU A 40 3.97 5.97 8.74
C LEU A 40 3.84 7.48 8.54
N GLY A 41 2.75 8.09 9.01
CA GLY A 41 2.52 9.52 8.80
C GLY A 41 2.46 9.90 7.32
N ASN A 42 1.88 9.02 6.50
CA ASN A 42 1.78 9.17 5.05
C ASN A 42 3.15 9.31 4.35
N VAL A 43 4.18 8.68 4.91
CA VAL A 43 5.51 8.61 4.30
C VAL A 43 5.88 7.15 4.10
N CYS A 44 6.08 6.74 2.86
CA CYS A 44 6.46 5.37 2.55
C CYS A 44 7.87 5.09 3.08
N PRO A 45 8.08 4.04 3.89
CA PRO A 45 9.40 3.74 4.43
C PRO A 45 10.41 3.32 3.37
N ASN A 46 9.95 2.97 2.17
CA ASN A 46 10.81 2.50 1.10
C ASN A 46 11.16 3.58 0.08
N CYS A 47 10.28 4.55 -0.15
CA CYS A 47 10.51 5.58 -1.17
C CYS A 47 10.27 7.02 -0.70
N GLY A 48 9.67 7.21 0.47
CA GLY A 48 9.35 8.54 0.99
C GLY A 48 8.10 9.16 0.39
N GLY A 49 7.45 8.50 -0.55
CA GLY A 49 6.23 9.00 -1.19
C GLY A 49 5.00 8.90 -0.30
N GLY A 50 3.92 9.56 -0.72
CA GLY A 50 2.63 9.45 -0.06
C GLY A 50 1.84 8.25 -0.53
N PHE A 51 0.70 8.00 0.13
CA PHE A 51 -0.17 6.87 -0.16
C PHE A 51 -1.52 7.32 -0.67
N CYS A 52 -2.17 6.45 -1.43
CA CYS A 52 -3.57 6.59 -1.81
C CYS A 52 -4.27 5.24 -1.67
N PRO A 53 -5.63 5.23 -1.60
CA PRO A 53 -6.35 3.96 -1.58
C PRO A 53 -6.03 3.12 -2.81
N ARG A 54 -5.82 1.83 -2.59
CA ARG A 54 -5.56 0.90 -3.69
C ARG A 54 -6.85 0.67 -4.48
N PRO A 55 -6.81 0.83 -5.81
CA PRO A 55 -7.98 0.53 -6.65
C PRO A 55 -8.43 -0.91 -6.49
N VAL A 56 -9.74 -1.12 -6.47
CA VAL A 56 -10.34 -2.45 -6.42
C VAL A 56 -10.48 -2.99 -7.83
N ARG A 57 -9.87 -4.16 -8.09
CA ARG A 57 -9.99 -4.81 -9.38
C ARG A 57 -11.36 -5.48 -9.50
N PRO A 58 -12.06 -5.34 -10.64
CA PRO A 58 -13.36 -5.97 -10.81
C PRO A 58 -13.33 -7.48 -10.58
N ALA A 59 -14.30 -8.00 -9.85
CA ALA A 59 -14.49 -9.44 -9.69
C ALA A 59 -15.22 -10.04 -10.90
N THR A 60 -15.93 -9.20 -11.66
CA THR A 60 -16.76 -9.59 -12.80
C THR A 60 -16.08 -9.19 -14.10
N ASN A 61 -16.16 -10.07 -15.10
CA ASN A 61 -15.69 -9.75 -16.45
C ASN A 61 -16.70 -8.83 -17.16
N TRP A 62 -16.53 -7.53 -16.96
CA TRP A 62 -17.39 -6.52 -17.58
C TRP A 62 -17.03 -6.28 -19.05
N LYS A 63 -15.75 -6.47 -19.37
CA LYS A 63 -15.22 -6.12 -20.69
C LYS A 63 -13.92 -6.86 -20.95
N GLY A 64 -13.79 -7.50 -22.07
CA GLY A 64 -12.51 -7.98 -22.59
C GLY A 64 -11.59 -8.81 -21.70
N GLY A 65 -12.05 -9.28 -20.55
CA GLY A 65 -11.26 -10.13 -19.67
C GLY A 65 -10.43 -9.40 -18.60
N ASP A 66 -10.64 -8.12 -18.39
CA ASP A 66 -9.90 -7.34 -17.38
C ASP A 66 -10.59 -7.44 -16.01
N TYR A 67 -10.34 -8.53 -15.31
CA TYR A 67 -10.94 -8.81 -14.01
C TYR A 67 -10.11 -9.83 -13.23
N LEU A 68 -10.46 -10.04 -11.94
CA LEU A 68 -9.72 -10.91 -11.03
C LEU A 68 -9.56 -12.35 -11.54
N GLY A 69 -10.53 -12.88 -12.29
CA GLY A 69 -10.46 -14.24 -12.81
C GLY A 69 -9.26 -14.47 -13.72
N ASN A 70 -8.89 -13.46 -14.53
CA ASN A 70 -7.73 -13.52 -15.41
C ASN A 70 -6.48 -12.89 -14.79
N PHE A 71 -6.66 -11.98 -13.85
CA PHE A 71 -5.55 -11.26 -13.17
C PHE A 71 -5.74 -11.31 -11.67
N PRO A 72 -5.49 -12.48 -11.04
CA PRO A 72 -5.73 -12.68 -9.62
C PRO A 72 -4.77 -11.87 -8.74
N ALA A 73 -5.11 -11.75 -7.47
CA ALA A 73 -4.24 -11.15 -6.49
C ALA A 73 -2.93 -11.94 -6.36
N SER A 74 -1.86 -11.23 -5.97
CA SER A 74 -0.58 -11.86 -5.66
C SER A 74 -0.73 -12.77 -4.44
N ILE A 75 0.02 -13.87 -4.43
CA ILE A 75 0.16 -14.76 -3.28
C ILE A 75 1.47 -14.50 -2.52
N ASN A 76 2.29 -13.58 -3.02
CA ASN A 76 3.58 -13.27 -2.42
C ASN A 76 3.41 -12.32 -1.24
N ILE A 77 3.67 -12.82 -0.04
CA ILE A 77 3.62 -12.01 1.18
C ILE A 77 4.94 -11.29 1.34
N LYS A 78 4.87 -9.96 1.46
CA LYS A 78 6.02 -9.10 1.77
C LYS A 78 5.78 -8.51 3.15
N HIS A 79 6.27 -9.18 4.19
CA HIS A 79 6.13 -8.71 5.56
C HIS A 79 7.48 -8.21 6.06
N ARG A 80 7.59 -6.89 6.14
CA ARG A 80 8.80 -6.19 6.62
C ARG A 80 8.36 -5.17 7.66
N PRO A 81 8.24 -5.57 8.93
CA PRO A 81 7.81 -4.66 10.00
C PRO A 81 8.70 -3.41 10.04
N VAL A 82 8.06 -2.27 10.22
CA VAL A 82 8.74 -0.98 10.24
C VAL A 82 9.20 -0.67 11.66
N ASP A 83 10.48 -0.35 11.82
CA ASP A 83 10.99 0.18 13.09
C ASP A 83 10.49 1.62 13.23
N ARG A 84 9.67 1.86 14.26
CA ARG A 84 9.04 3.17 14.47
C ARG A 84 10.04 4.30 14.65
N GLY A 85 11.07 4.07 15.46
CA GLY A 85 12.06 5.10 15.74
C GLY A 85 12.85 5.49 14.50
N THR A 86 13.31 4.49 13.74
CA THR A 86 14.02 4.71 12.48
C THR A 86 13.14 5.42 11.47
N HIS A 87 11.87 5.00 11.37
CA HIS A 87 10.94 5.62 10.43
C HIS A 87 10.61 7.05 10.82
N GLN A 88 10.41 7.34 12.12
CA GLN A 88 10.16 8.70 12.57
C GLN A 88 11.29 9.64 12.20
N ALA A 89 12.53 9.21 12.38
CA ALA A 89 13.69 10.01 12.01
C ALA A 89 13.75 10.25 10.50
N PHE A 90 13.50 9.21 9.71
CA PHE A 90 13.45 9.31 8.25
C PHE A 90 12.34 10.24 7.79
N ALA A 91 11.14 10.11 8.36
CA ALA A 91 9.95 10.81 7.92
C ALA A 91 9.83 12.24 8.43
N ALA A 92 10.59 12.61 9.45
CA ALA A 92 10.40 13.88 10.17
C ALA A 92 10.37 15.10 9.26
N SER A 93 11.30 15.23 8.31
CA SER A 93 11.32 16.32 7.37
C SER A 93 10.39 16.09 6.17
N ILE A 94 10.24 14.84 5.76
CA ILE A 94 9.48 14.47 4.56
C ILE A 94 7.98 14.72 4.75
N ARG A 95 7.43 14.40 5.93
CA ARG A 95 6.00 14.57 6.20
C ARG A 95 5.54 16.02 6.08
N GLN A 96 6.43 16.97 6.24
CA GLN A 96 6.13 18.41 6.11
C GLN A 96 6.05 18.87 4.67
N ILE A 97 6.51 18.03 3.75
CA ILE A 97 6.48 18.30 2.32
C ILE A 97 5.27 17.59 1.75
N THR A 98 4.43 18.30 0.98
CA THR A 98 3.29 17.66 0.32
C THR A 98 3.78 16.60 -0.65
N PRO A 99 3.05 15.46 -0.79
CA PRO A 99 3.52 14.34 -1.61
C PRO A 99 3.97 14.72 -3.02
N GLU A 100 3.27 15.64 -3.67
CA GLU A 100 3.60 16.08 -5.02
C GLU A 100 4.90 16.85 -5.13
N LYS A 101 5.50 17.24 -4.01
CA LYS A 101 6.74 18.01 -3.97
C LYS A 101 7.91 17.26 -3.31
N ARG A 102 7.66 16.05 -2.93
CA ARG A 102 8.71 15.20 -2.31
C ARG A 102 9.81 14.75 -3.29
#